data_86f910b6c44c4abd7ae31bd4ca476b25
#
_entry.id   86f910b6c44c4abd7ae31bd4ca476b25
#
_cell.length_a   1.000
_cell.length_b   1.000
_cell.length_c   1.000
_cell.angle_alpha   90.00
_cell.angle_beta   90.00
_cell.angle_gamma   90.00
#
_symmetry.space_group_name_H-M   'P 1'
#
loop_
_entity.id
_entity.type
_entity.pdbx_description
1 polymer ?
#
loop_
_entity_poly.entity_id
_entity_poly.type
_entity_poly.pdbx_seq_one_letter_code
_entity_poly.pdbx_strand_id
1 'polypeptide(L)'
;MALWSGRFEEGVSEFTQRFGASLPVDKQLYAQDIAGSRAHAAMLAHQGVISQEDADKIDAGLERIKGEIEAGSFPFDINNEDIHMSIESVLTSEIGDAGARLHTGRSRNDQVCTDTRLFAKKRARDLMAANVELREALVSQAEKHFDVILPGYTQMQHAQPVLFSHHMLAYVWMLDRDFDRLRAAYDAADANPLGSAALAGTTYPLDRFMTAETLGFSRVIPNSLDAVSDRDFLLDLLYACSVSCMHLSRLCEEIILWSTAEFGFVTLSDSFSTGSSIMPQKKNPDFAELIRGKSGRVIGDLVALLVTMKSLPLAYNKDLQEDKEGAIDAAKTLEDCYRCATGMIDTMEIHPDAMLEQAKKGYLAATDVADYLAKKGLPFRRAHEIVGHLVLLCDKRGCGLEDLSLEDFKAESDLFEEDITKCLDLASIVAARTTFGGTGNSAVKEQLDQAKEALAADEADAASLA
;
A
#
# COMPACT_ATOMS: atom_id res chain seq x y z
N MET A 1 14.14 40.74 -1.06
CA MET A 1 13.25 40.97 -2.22
C MET A 1 13.20 39.68 -2.99
N ALA A 2 12.01 39.25 -3.41
CA ALA A 2 11.91 38.00 -4.22
C ALA A 2 12.70 38.15 -5.53
N LEU A 3 13.34 37.07 -5.99
CA LEU A 3 14.20 37.06 -7.20
C LEU A 3 13.47 37.52 -8.49
N TRP A 4 12.11 37.53 -8.48
CA TRP A 4 11.26 37.91 -9.60
C TRP A 4 10.57 39.29 -9.46
N SER A 5 11.03 40.13 -8.53
CA SER A 5 10.38 41.43 -8.20
C SER A 5 10.59 42.56 -9.24
N GLY A 6 11.39 42.33 -10.29
CA GLY A 6 11.80 43.41 -11.21
C GLY A 6 10.69 44.16 -11.97
N ARG A 7 9.45 43.60 -12.02
CA ARG A 7 8.29 44.24 -12.69
C ARG A 7 7.31 44.90 -11.72
N PHE A 8 7.44 44.59 -10.40
CA PHE A 8 6.45 44.98 -9.41
C PHE A 8 6.92 46.25 -8.66
N GLU A 9 6.04 47.19 -8.48
CA GLU A 9 6.28 48.39 -7.74
C GLU A 9 6.07 48.21 -6.22
N GLU A 10 5.21 47.25 -5.85
CA GLU A 10 4.90 46.90 -4.46
C GLU A 10 5.24 45.44 -4.17
N GLY A 11 5.68 45.19 -2.93
CA GLY A 11 5.92 43.81 -2.45
C GLY A 11 4.63 43.09 -2.12
N VAL A 12 4.68 41.74 -2.15
CA VAL A 12 3.57 40.89 -1.69
C VAL A 12 3.35 41.10 -0.19
N SER A 13 2.08 41.05 0.26
CA SER A 13 1.77 41.12 1.68
C SER A 13 2.29 39.89 2.43
N GLU A 14 2.60 40.02 3.72
CA GLU A 14 3.06 38.92 4.55
C GLU A 14 2.05 37.77 4.56
N PHE A 15 0.74 38.07 4.56
CA PHE A 15 -0.32 37.07 4.49
C PHE A 15 -0.30 36.28 3.16
N THR A 16 -0.24 36.98 2.02
CA THR A 16 -0.26 36.33 0.71
C THR A 16 1.04 35.55 0.43
N GLN A 17 2.15 36.01 0.99
CA GLN A 17 3.42 35.29 0.93
C GLN A 17 3.34 33.95 1.66
N ARG A 18 2.82 33.92 2.89
CA ARG A 18 2.59 32.69 3.65
C ARG A 18 1.55 31.79 3.01
N PHE A 19 0.47 32.36 2.49
CA PHE A 19 -0.59 31.63 1.83
C PHE A 19 -0.10 30.92 0.54
N GLY A 20 0.81 31.58 -0.18
CA GLY A 20 1.37 31.06 -1.43
C GLY A 20 2.58 30.13 -1.25
N ALA A 21 3.14 30.02 -0.04
CA ALA A 21 4.35 29.23 0.20
C ALA A 21 4.03 27.74 0.34
N SER A 22 4.81 26.90 -0.35
CA SER A 22 4.76 25.42 -0.29
C SER A 22 5.84 24.80 0.61
N LEU A 23 6.80 25.62 1.10
CA LEU A 23 7.93 25.16 1.91
C LEU A 23 7.56 24.24 3.08
N PRO A 24 6.46 24.44 3.84
CA PRO A 24 6.09 23.54 4.93
C PRO A 24 5.90 22.09 4.49
N VAL A 25 5.46 21.88 3.25
CA VAL A 25 5.20 20.57 2.63
C VAL A 25 6.41 20.09 1.84
N ASP A 26 6.88 20.89 0.88
CA ASP A 26 7.86 20.49 -0.13
C ASP A 26 9.30 20.39 0.39
N LYS A 27 9.60 20.90 1.58
CA LYS A 27 10.90 20.68 2.23
C LYS A 27 11.27 19.19 2.35
N GLN A 28 10.30 18.28 2.27
CA GLN A 28 10.51 16.84 2.27
C GLN A 28 11.11 16.33 0.94
N LEU A 29 11.09 17.17 -0.12
CA LEU A 29 11.67 16.85 -1.44
C LEU A 29 13.13 17.31 -1.58
N TYR A 30 13.77 17.78 -0.51
CA TYR A 30 15.13 18.34 -0.58
C TYR A 30 16.14 17.39 -1.23
N ALA A 31 16.04 16.10 -0.97
CA ALA A 31 16.98 15.12 -1.52
C ALA A 31 16.79 14.96 -3.05
N GLN A 32 15.55 15.02 -3.52
CA GLN A 32 15.21 14.95 -4.94
C GLN A 32 15.64 16.22 -5.67
N ASP A 33 15.39 17.40 -5.09
CA ASP A 33 15.81 18.69 -5.64
C ASP A 33 17.35 18.79 -5.76
N ILE A 34 18.07 18.37 -4.73
CA ILE A 34 19.52 18.35 -4.75
C ILE A 34 20.04 17.38 -5.83
N ALA A 35 19.46 16.18 -5.93
CA ALA A 35 19.85 15.22 -6.96
C ALA A 35 19.59 15.77 -8.37
N GLY A 36 18.39 16.33 -8.61
CA GLY A 36 18.01 16.97 -9.86
C GLY A 36 18.93 18.15 -10.22
N SER A 37 19.25 18.99 -9.24
CA SER A 37 20.15 20.14 -9.41
C SER A 37 21.59 19.74 -9.71
N ARG A 38 22.12 18.69 -9.07
CA ARG A 38 23.47 18.15 -9.36
C ARG A 38 23.55 17.58 -10.78
N ALA A 39 22.54 16.79 -11.19
CA ALA A 39 22.45 16.26 -12.54
C ALA A 39 22.36 17.36 -13.60
N HIS A 40 21.57 18.40 -13.32
CA HIS A 40 21.45 19.56 -14.22
C HIS A 40 22.76 20.34 -14.35
N ALA A 41 23.45 20.64 -13.25
CA ALA A 41 24.74 21.33 -13.27
C ALA A 41 25.82 20.55 -14.04
N ALA A 42 25.92 19.24 -13.81
CA ALA A 42 26.85 18.37 -14.54
C ALA A 42 26.56 18.37 -16.05
N MET A 43 25.29 18.31 -16.45
CA MET A 43 24.86 18.36 -17.84
C MET A 43 25.17 19.74 -18.47
N LEU A 44 24.93 20.85 -17.76
CA LEU A 44 25.25 22.18 -18.26
C LEU A 44 26.74 22.34 -18.54
N ALA A 45 27.61 21.82 -17.65
CA ALA A 45 29.05 21.85 -17.86
C ALA A 45 29.48 20.96 -19.05
N HIS A 46 28.94 19.74 -19.14
CA HIS A 46 29.19 18.84 -20.28
C HIS A 46 28.82 19.47 -21.61
N GLN A 47 27.73 20.22 -21.65
CA GLN A 47 27.26 20.93 -22.85
C GLN A 47 27.98 22.29 -23.08
N GLY A 48 28.91 22.66 -22.21
CA GLY A 48 29.64 23.93 -22.31
C GLY A 48 28.81 25.18 -22.02
N VAL A 49 27.68 25.05 -21.37
CA VAL A 49 26.80 26.18 -20.98
C VAL A 49 27.36 26.91 -19.75
N ILE A 50 27.95 26.16 -18.81
CA ILE A 50 28.69 26.69 -17.67
C ILE A 50 30.10 26.07 -17.66
N SER A 51 31.01 26.62 -16.87
CA SER A 51 32.36 26.05 -16.72
C SER A 51 32.33 24.80 -15.83
N GLN A 52 33.31 23.89 -15.98
CA GLN A 52 33.48 22.78 -15.07
C GLN A 52 33.75 23.25 -13.63
N GLU A 53 34.50 24.35 -13.46
CA GLU A 53 34.75 24.94 -12.16
C GLU A 53 33.46 25.41 -11.46
N ASP A 54 32.50 25.99 -12.20
CA ASP A 54 31.19 26.36 -11.66
C ASP A 54 30.39 25.12 -11.24
N ALA A 55 30.37 24.07 -12.08
CA ALA A 55 29.68 22.82 -11.77
C ALA A 55 30.25 22.13 -10.51
N ASP A 56 31.57 22.11 -10.35
CA ASP A 56 32.23 21.52 -9.18
C ASP A 56 31.91 22.30 -7.90
N LYS A 57 31.84 23.64 -7.97
CA LYS A 57 31.42 24.50 -6.85
C LYS A 57 29.94 24.25 -6.49
N ILE A 58 29.07 24.14 -7.47
CA ILE A 58 27.65 23.83 -7.29
C ILE A 58 27.48 22.47 -6.63
N ASP A 59 28.16 21.44 -7.12
CA ASP A 59 28.09 20.09 -6.58
C ASP A 59 28.51 20.04 -5.11
N ALA A 60 29.67 20.62 -4.78
CA ALA A 60 30.17 20.70 -3.41
C ALA A 60 29.24 21.49 -2.47
N GLY A 61 28.67 22.61 -2.97
CA GLY A 61 27.72 23.44 -2.22
C GLY A 61 26.42 22.67 -1.93
N LEU A 62 25.86 21.97 -2.92
CA LEU A 62 24.64 21.18 -2.76
C LEU A 62 24.83 20.00 -1.80
N GLU A 63 25.99 19.31 -1.84
CA GLU A 63 26.28 18.23 -0.89
C GLU A 63 26.37 18.73 0.55
N ARG A 64 26.97 19.90 0.77
CA ARG A 64 27.02 20.54 2.09
C ARG A 64 25.61 20.94 2.56
N ILE A 65 24.82 21.57 1.70
CA ILE A 65 23.41 21.94 2.02
C ILE A 65 22.62 20.69 2.42
N LYS A 66 22.79 19.57 1.70
CA LYS A 66 22.18 18.30 2.06
C LYS A 66 22.55 17.89 3.48
N GLY A 67 23.83 17.92 3.82
CA GLY A 67 24.30 17.59 5.17
C GLY A 67 23.72 18.54 6.25
N GLU A 68 23.54 19.81 5.96
CA GLU A 68 22.92 20.76 6.89
C GLU A 68 21.42 20.49 7.11
N ILE A 69 20.69 20.12 6.05
CA ILE A 69 19.27 19.73 6.15
C ILE A 69 19.14 18.46 7.00
N GLU A 70 19.97 17.45 6.72
CA GLU A 70 19.98 16.18 7.47
C GLU A 70 20.37 16.35 8.94
N ALA A 71 21.27 17.29 9.23
CA ALA A 71 21.66 17.66 10.59
C ALA A 71 20.64 18.58 11.30
N GLY A 72 19.60 19.06 10.60
CA GLY A 72 18.61 20.00 11.14
C GLY A 72 19.14 21.41 11.37
N SER A 73 20.26 21.78 10.78
CA SER A 73 20.91 23.10 10.91
C SER A 73 20.64 24.06 9.75
N PHE A 74 20.00 23.60 8.68
CA PHE A 74 19.69 24.41 7.51
C PHE A 74 18.68 25.52 7.86
N PRO A 75 18.95 26.80 7.48
CA PRO A 75 18.13 27.93 7.85
C PRO A 75 16.91 28.08 6.93
N PHE A 76 15.87 27.26 7.11
CA PHE A 76 14.63 27.41 6.37
C PHE A 76 13.97 28.76 6.65
N ASP A 77 13.70 29.52 5.59
CA ASP A 77 12.96 30.78 5.65
C ASP A 77 11.71 30.71 4.78
N ILE A 78 10.53 30.85 5.39
CA ILE A 78 9.22 30.85 4.70
C ILE A 78 9.13 31.91 3.58
N ASN A 79 9.96 32.98 3.68
CA ASN A 79 10.04 34.00 2.66
C ASN A 79 10.65 33.50 1.34
N ASN A 80 11.28 32.37 1.34
CA ASN A 80 11.78 31.71 0.12
C ASN A 80 10.71 30.91 -0.64
N GLU A 81 9.45 30.93 -0.21
CA GLU A 81 8.30 30.32 -0.86
C GLU A 81 8.36 28.77 -0.89
N ASP A 82 9.42 28.16 -1.41
CA ASP A 82 9.58 26.71 -1.63
C ASP A 82 10.98 26.21 -1.25
N ILE A 83 11.15 24.88 -1.24
CA ILE A 83 12.44 24.22 -0.96
C ILE A 83 13.49 24.58 -2.00
N HIS A 84 13.09 24.69 -3.25
CA HIS A 84 13.99 24.98 -4.38
C HIS A 84 14.63 26.34 -4.24
N MET A 85 13.83 27.38 -3.95
CA MET A 85 14.34 28.73 -3.70
C MET A 85 15.16 28.80 -2.41
N SER A 86 14.80 28.04 -1.38
CA SER A 86 15.56 27.96 -0.14
C SER A 86 16.97 27.43 -0.41
N ILE A 87 17.11 26.34 -1.16
CA ILE A 87 18.40 25.75 -1.52
C ILE A 87 19.18 26.69 -2.44
N GLU A 88 18.56 27.22 -3.50
CA GLU A 88 19.20 28.12 -4.47
C GLU A 88 19.69 29.41 -3.82
N SER A 89 18.92 29.98 -2.90
CA SER A 89 19.27 31.20 -2.16
C SER A 89 20.50 31.02 -1.27
N VAL A 90 20.54 29.93 -0.49
CA VAL A 90 21.69 29.58 0.35
C VAL A 90 22.90 29.28 -0.51
N LEU A 91 22.77 28.44 -1.53
CA LEU A 91 23.85 28.12 -2.46
C LEU A 91 24.46 29.39 -3.08
N THR A 92 23.61 30.28 -3.61
CA THR A 92 24.07 31.55 -4.24
C THR A 92 24.76 32.47 -3.24
N SER A 93 24.27 32.54 -2.00
CA SER A 93 24.89 33.36 -0.97
C SER A 93 26.31 32.94 -0.63
N GLU A 94 26.63 31.67 -0.82
CA GLU A 94 27.91 31.05 -0.44
C GLU A 94 28.92 30.98 -1.57
N ILE A 95 28.45 30.60 -2.78
CA ILE A 95 29.36 30.42 -3.93
C ILE A 95 29.19 31.53 -5.01
N GLY A 96 28.34 32.52 -4.76
CA GLY A 96 28.19 33.71 -5.61
C GLY A 96 27.64 33.35 -7.02
N ASP A 97 28.23 33.97 -8.06
CA ASP A 97 27.79 33.82 -9.45
C ASP A 97 27.69 32.39 -9.94
N ALA A 98 28.53 31.48 -9.42
CA ALA A 98 28.44 30.04 -9.76
C ALA A 98 27.08 29.48 -9.35
N GLY A 99 26.59 29.78 -8.13
CA GLY A 99 25.27 29.36 -7.68
C GLY A 99 24.13 29.94 -8.52
N ALA A 100 24.23 31.21 -8.89
CA ALA A 100 23.23 31.87 -9.75
C ALA A 100 23.13 31.25 -11.16
N ARG A 101 24.21 30.59 -11.67
CA ARG A 101 24.20 29.87 -12.96
C ARG A 101 23.48 28.54 -12.93
N LEU A 102 23.18 27.97 -11.76
CA LEU A 102 22.48 26.68 -11.64
C LEU A 102 21.12 26.70 -12.34
N HIS A 103 20.41 27.82 -12.33
CA HIS A 103 19.07 27.95 -12.93
C HIS A 103 19.06 28.10 -14.46
N THR A 104 20.24 28.14 -15.10
CA THR A 104 20.35 28.34 -16.57
C THR A 104 19.64 27.21 -17.32
N GLY A 105 18.73 27.59 -18.24
CA GLY A 105 17.98 26.65 -19.08
C GLY A 105 16.92 25.81 -18.33
N ARG A 106 16.66 26.10 -17.06
CA ARG A 106 15.68 25.42 -16.20
C ARG A 106 14.55 26.36 -15.81
N SER A 107 13.38 25.81 -15.56
CA SER A 107 12.27 26.47 -14.90
C SER A 107 11.92 25.79 -13.60
N ARG A 108 11.26 26.50 -12.69
CA ARG A 108 10.64 25.87 -11.51
C ARG A 108 9.66 24.76 -11.92
N ASN A 109 9.01 24.88 -13.07
CA ASN A 109 8.00 23.92 -13.56
C ASN A 109 8.58 22.53 -13.85
N ASP A 110 9.68 22.43 -14.61
CA ASP A 110 10.33 21.13 -14.87
C ASP A 110 11.13 20.61 -13.68
N GLN A 111 11.67 21.51 -12.84
CA GLN A 111 12.34 21.17 -11.58
C GLN A 111 11.38 20.47 -10.61
N VAL A 112 10.26 21.10 -10.26
CA VAL A 112 9.27 20.53 -9.34
C VAL A 112 8.73 19.19 -9.86
N CYS A 113 8.47 19.09 -11.16
CA CYS A 113 7.97 17.85 -11.76
C CYS A 113 9.01 16.71 -11.66
N THR A 114 10.30 17.02 -11.86
CA THR A 114 11.41 16.06 -11.69
C THR A 114 11.46 15.53 -10.26
N ASP A 115 11.43 16.44 -9.29
CA ASP A 115 11.53 16.10 -7.87
C ASP A 115 10.35 15.24 -7.41
N THR A 116 9.15 15.61 -7.86
CA THR A 116 7.93 14.87 -7.53
C THR A 116 7.93 13.47 -8.13
N ARG A 117 8.46 13.29 -9.36
CA ARG A 117 8.63 11.97 -9.97
C ARG A 117 9.67 11.11 -9.26
N LEU A 118 10.82 11.69 -8.91
CA LEU A 118 11.84 10.99 -8.10
C LEU A 118 11.29 10.59 -6.73
N PHE A 119 10.50 11.45 -6.10
CA PHE A 119 9.79 11.13 -4.87
C PHE A 119 8.83 9.94 -5.07
N ALA A 120 7.98 9.99 -6.09
CA ALA A 120 7.01 8.94 -6.37
C ALA A 120 7.69 7.58 -6.62
N LYS A 121 8.77 7.56 -7.44
CA LYS A 121 9.60 6.36 -7.66
C LYS A 121 10.12 5.79 -6.34
N LYS A 122 10.76 6.64 -5.53
CA LYS A 122 11.30 6.20 -4.24
C LYS A 122 10.22 5.65 -3.33
N ARG A 123 9.08 6.36 -3.21
CA ARG A 123 7.99 5.94 -2.32
C ARG A 123 7.32 4.65 -2.79
N ALA A 124 7.09 4.49 -4.11
CA ALA A 124 6.55 3.25 -4.66
C ALA A 124 7.46 2.04 -4.32
N ARG A 125 8.79 2.21 -4.48
CA ARG A 125 9.77 1.18 -4.11
C ARG A 125 9.75 0.87 -2.61
N ASP A 126 9.78 1.89 -1.74
CA ASP A 126 9.74 1.70 -0.29
C ASP A 126 8.45 0.97 0.15
N LEU A 127 7.32 1.30 -0.49
CA LEU A 127 6.03 0.65 -0.24
C LEU A 127 5.98 -0.79 -0.76
N MET A 128 6.62 -1.10 -1.89
CA MET A 128 6.78 -2.48 -2.38
C MET A 128 7.55 -3.33 -1.38
N ALA A 129 8.66 -2.82 -0.83
CA ALA A 129 9.42 -3.52 0.20
C ALA A 129 8.59 -3.78 1.46
N ALA A 130 7.86 -2.79 1.96
CA ALA A 130 6.99 -2.95 3.14
C ALA A 130 5.79 -3.91 2.87
N ASN A 131 5.30 -3.97 1.63
CA ASN A 131 4.29 -4.94 1.21
C ASN A 131 4.83 -6.38 1.27
N VAL A 132 6.05 -6.61 0.79
CA VAL A 132 6.73 -7.91 0.85
C VAL A 132 6.88 -8.35 2.30
N GLU A 133 7.36 -7.49 3.21
CA GLU A 133 7.50 -7.80 4.64
C GLU A 133 6.16 -8.23 5.27
N LEU A 134 5.05 -7.58 4.96
CA LEU A 134 3.73 -7.98 5.46
C LEU A 134 3.28 -9.34 4.90
N ARG A 135 3.51 -9.57 3.61
CA ARG A 135 3.18 -10.87 2.98
C ARG A 135 4.00 -12.02 3.57
N GLU A 136 5.28 -11.78 3.89
CA GLU A 136 6.13 -12.75 4.60
C GLU A 136 5.58 -13.11 5.97
N ALA A 137 5.14 -12.11 6.75
CA ALA A 137 4.51 -12.33 8.04
C ALA A 137 3.23 -13.18 7.93
N LEU A 138 2.37 -12.89 6.94
CA LEU A 138 1.16 -13.67 6.67
C LEU A 138 1.47 -15.10 6.26
N VAL A 139 2.46 -15.32 5.39
CA VAL A 139 2.94 -16.65 4.96
C VAL A 139 3.50 -17.41 6.16
N SER A 140 4.30 -16.77 7.01
CA SER A 140 4.84 -17.36 8.24
C SER A 140 3.75 -17.85 9.17
N GLN A 141 2.71 -17.04 9.40
CA GLN A 141 1.56 -17.45 10.21
C GLN A 141 0.76 -18.60 9.56
N ALA A 142 0.59 -18.56 8.24
CA ALA A 142 -0.07 -19.63 7.50
C ALA A 142 0.68 -20.97 7.62
N GLU A 143 2.02 -20.95 7.57
CA GLU A 143 2.84 -22.16 7.77
C GLU A 143 2.78 -22.68 9.21
N LYS A 144 2.97 -21.76 10.17
CA LYS A 144 2.99 -22.12 11.58
C LYS A 144 1.69 -22.73 12.07
N HIS A 145 0.56 -22.30 11.50
CA HIS A 145 -0.79 -22.72 11.88
C HIS A 145 -1.51 -23.43 10.71
N PHE A 146 -0.76 -24.24 9.95
CA PHE A 146 -1.19 -24.81 8.66
C PHE A 146 -2.50 -25.59 8.74
N ASP A 147 -2.66 -26.44 9.76
CA ASP A 147 -3.81 -27.36 9.90
C ASP A 147 -4.93 -26.81 10.80
N VAL A 148 -4.84 -25.59 11.27
CA VAL A 148 -5.84 -24.99 12.15
C VAL A 148 -7.14 -24.76 11.39
N ILE A 149 -8.23 -25.35 11.89
CA ILE A 149 -9.57 -25.23 11.31
C ILE A 149 -10.34 -24.12 12.02
N LEU A 150 -10.95 -23.23 11.23
CA LEU A 150 -11.87 -22.20 11.71
C LEU A 150 -13.16 -22.20 10.88
N PRO A 151 -14.26 -21.63 11.40
CA PRO A 151 -15.46 -21.42 10.59
C PRO A 151 -15.20 -20.35 9.53
N GLY A 152 -15.45 -20.64 8.27
CA GLY A 152 -15.56 -19.64 7.22
C GLY A 152 -16.92 -18.96 7.30
N TYR A 153 -16.97 -17.67 6.98
CA TYR A 153 -18.16 -16.84 7.08
C TYR A 153 -18.60 -16.32 5.73
N THR A 154 -19.90 -16.31 5.49
CA THR A 154 -20.54 -15.49 4.46
C THR A 154 -21.66 -14.71 5.15
N GLN A 155 -21.82 -13.41 4.83
CA GLN A 155 -22.86 -12.58 5.45
C GLN A 155 -22.81 -12.59 6.99
N MET A 156 -21.63 -12.75 7.57
CA MET A 156 -21.38 -12.91 9.01
C MET A 156 -22.09 -14.11 9.65
N GLN A 157 -22.46 -15.11 8.86
CA GLN A 157 -22.98 -16.39 9.33
C GLN A 157 -21.97 -17.50 9.07
N HIS A 158 -21.94 -18.53 9.93
CA HIS A 158 -21.15 -19.72 9.71
C HIS A 158 -21.54 -20.37 8.37
N ALA A 159 -20.57 -20.68 7.53
CA ALA A 159 -20.80 -21.24 6.21
C ALA A 159 -20.17 -22.62 6.06
N GLN A 160 -18.86 -22.69 5.93
CA GLN A 160 -18.11 -23.93 5.74
C GLN A 160 -16.79 -23.88 6.52
N PRO A 161 -16.24 -25.04 6.97
CA PRO A 161 -14.93 -25.04 7.63
C PRO A 161 -13.83 -24.72 6.62
N VAL A 162 -12.86 -23.92 7.03
CA VAL A 162 -11.69 -23.56 6.25
C VAL A 162 -10.43 -23.68 7.08
N LEU A 163 -9.26 -23.78 6.45
CA LEU A 163 -7.99 -23.69 7.15
C LEU A 163 -7.63 -22.23 7.43
N PHE A 164 -7.07 -21.96 8.57
CA PHE A 164 -6.50 -20.66 8.92
C PHE A 164 -5.43 -20.24 7.90
N SER A 165 -4.57 -21.17 7.49
CA SER A 165 -3.59 -20.95 6.44
C SER A 165 -4.22 -20.50 5.12
N HIS A 166 -5.32 -21.09 4.72
CA HIS A 166 -6.08 -20.68 3.53
C HIS A 166 -6.60 -19.25 3.66
N HIS A 167 -7.10 -18.89 4.84
CA HIS A 167 -7.60 -17.55 5.13
C HIS A 167 -6.47 -16.50 5.07
N MET A 168 -5.32 -16.78 5.68
CA MET A 168 -4.16 -15.88 5.61
C MET A 168 -3.65 -15.70 4.17
N LEU A 169 -3.60 -16.77 3.39
CA LEU A 169 -3.19 -16.72 1.98
C LEU A 169 -4.14 -15.88 1.12
N ALA A 170 -5.42 -15.74 1.48
CA ALA A 170 -6.32 -14.82 0.77
C ALA A 170 -5.83 -13.37 0.85
N TYR A 171 -5.29 -12.93 1.99
CA TYR A 171 -4.68 -11.61 2.15
C TYR A 171 -3.33 -11.51 1.43
N VAL A 172 -2.53 -12.58 1.41
CA VAL A 172 -1.29 -12.61 0.61
C VAL A 172 -1.59 -12.30 -0.85
N TRP A 173 -2.62 -12.93 -1.45
CA TRP A 173 -3.01 -12.67 -2.84
C TRP A 173 -3.65 -11.29 -3.07
N MET A 174 -4.27 -10.69 -2.06
CA MET A 174 -4.72 -9.29 -2.16
C MET A 174 -3.54 -8.34 -2.23
N LEU A 175 -2.54 -8.53 -1.36
CA LEU A 175 -1.34 -7.72 -1.27
C LEU A 175 -0.38 -7.94 -2.46
N ASP A 176 -0.36 -9.13 -3.06
CA ASP A 176 0.32 -9.43 -4.31
C ASP A 176 -0.16 -8.51 -5.44
N ARG A 177 -1.47 -8.39 -5.62
CA ARG A 177 -2.05 -7.43 -6.56
C ARG A 177 -1.80 -5.96 -6.19
N ASP A 178 -1.53 -5.66 -4.92
CA ASP A 178 -1.15 -4.31 -4.49
C ASP A 178 0.31 -4.02 -4.85
N PHE A 179 1.19 -5.03 -4.77
CA PHE A 179 2.55 -4.93 -5.27
C PHE A 179 2.57 -4.55 -6.76
N ASP A 180 1.78 -5.24 -7.59
CA ASP A 180 1.64 -4.92 -9.02
C ASP A 180 1.20 -3.47 -9.26
N ARG A 181 0.28 -2.94 -8.44
CA ARG A 181 -0.16 -1.54 -8.52
C ARG A 181 0.94 -0.56 -8.16
N LEU A 182 1.69 -0.84 -7.11
CA LEU A 182 2.84 -0.02 -6.68
C LEU A 182 3.93 -0.05 -7.76
N ARG A 183 4.17 -1.21 -8.37
CA ARG A 183 5.10 -1.37 -9.47
C ARG A 183 4.69 -0.55 -10.69
N ALA A 184 3.41 -0.57 -11.04
CA ALA A 184 2.87 0.24 -12.13
C ALA A 184 2.98 1.75 -11.83
N ALA A 185 2.76 2.17 -10.58
CA ALA A 185 2.95 3.57 -10.17
C ALA A 185 4.42 4.00 -10.27
N TYR A 186 5.37 3.11 -9.92
CA TYR A 186 6.79 3.35 -10.15
C TYR A 186 7.09 3.57 -11.63
N ASP A 187 6.60 2.70 -12.51
CA ASP A 187 6.82 2.79 -13.96
C ASP A 187 6.20 4.05 -14.57
N ALA A 188 5.03 4.48 -14.08
CA ALA A 188 4.40 5.73 -14.51
C ALA A 188 5.25 6.96 -14.13
N ALA A 189 5.89 6.94 -12.96
CA ALA A 189 6.79 8.01 -12.53
C ALA A 189 8.14 7.99 -13.22
N ASP A 190 8.55 6.87 -13.84
CA ASP A 190 9.90 6.63 -14.38
C ASP A 190 10.12 7.27 -15.76
N ALA A 191 9.91 8.60 -15.82
CA ALA A 191 10.11 9.39 -17.02
C ALA A 191 10.64 10.79 -16.67
N ASN A 192 11.75 11.21 -17.32
CA ASN A 192 12.43 12.47 -17.07
C ASN A 192 11.73 13.68 -17.69
N PRO A 193 11.22 14.65 -16.91
CA PRO A 193 10.70 15.92 -17.41
C PRO A 193 11.75 17.03 -17.53
N LEU A 194 12.92 16.88 -16.86
CA LEU A 194 13.94 17.93 -16.78
C LEU A 194 14.46 18.34 -18.16
N GLY A 195 14.63 19.64 -18.35
CA GLY A 195 14.97 20.23 -19.65
C GLY A 195 13.76 20.64 -20.50
N SER A 196 12.52 20.42 -19.99
CA SER A 196 11.30 20.98 -20.58
C SER A 196 11.13 22.48 -20.31
N ALA A 197 11.91 23.03 -19.39
CA ALA A 197 11.84 24.39 -18.92
C ALA A 197 10.41 24.77 -18.47
N ALA A 198 9.92 25.97 -18.80
CA ALA A 198 8.58 26.39 -18.35
C ALA A 198 7.45 25.56 -19.00
N LEU A 199 7.56 25.25 -20.31
CA LEU A 199 6.58 24.49 -21.11
C LEU A 199 7.02 24.21 -22.55
N ALA A 200 7.94 25.02 -23.11
CA ALA A 200 8.26 25.02 -24.53
C ALA A 200 9.68 24.51 -24.85
N GLY A 201 10.36 23.95 -23.86
CA GLY A 201 11.80 23.67 -23.95
C GLY A 201 12.64 24.93 -23.80
N THR A 202 13.88 24.90 -24.25
CA THR A 202 14.85 25.97 -24.09
C THR A 202 15.70 26.17 -25.33
N THR A 203 16.34 27.33 -25.47
CA THR A 203 17.30 27.63 -26.56
C THR A 203 18.72 27.14 -26.26
N TYR A 204 18.98 26.64 -25.05
CA TYR A 204 20.26 26.04 -24.68
C TYR A 204 20.34 24.59 -25.21
N PRO A 205 21.55 24.10 -25.55
CA PRO A 205 21.73 22.75 -26.06
C PRO A 205 21.74 21.72 -24.90
N LEU A 206 20.62 21.62 -24.17
CA LEU A 206 20.52 20.70 -23.04
C LEU A 206 20.44 19.24 -23.52
N ASP A 207 21.14 18.35 -22.82
CA ASP A 207 21.04 16.90 -23.00
C ASP A 207 20.10 16.27 -21.95
N ARG A 208 18.84 16.10 -22.33
CA ARG A 208 17.82 15.50 -21.47
C ARG A 208 18.03 14.00 -21.23
N PHE A 209 18.74 13.32 -22.13
CA PHE A 209 19.06 11.90 -21.98
C PHE A 209 20.15 11.70 -20.94
N MET A 210 21.18 12.58 -20.93
CA MET A 210 22.20 12.57 -19.88
C MET A 210 21.61 12.77 -18.48
N THR A 211 20.68 13.73 -18.32
CA THR A 211 20.02 13.94 -17.02
C THR A 211 19.11 12.78 -16.65
N ALA A 212 18.44 12.14 -17.61
CA ALA A 212 17.63 10.95 -17.36
C ALA A 212 18.49 9.79 -16.85
N GLU A 213 19.61 9.49 -17.50
CA GLU A 213 20.54 8.45 -17.09
C GLU A 213 21.11 8.71 -15.70
N THR A 214 21.56 9.95 -15.43
CA THR A 214 22.13 10.35 -14.13
C THR A 214 21.12 10.21 -12.99
N LEU A 215 19.83 10.47 -13.25
CA LEU A 215 18.74 10.41 -12.26
C LEU A 215 18.04 9.04 -12.21
N GLY A 216 18.49 8.08 -13.02
CA GLY A 216 17.91 6.74 -13.06
C GLY A 216 16.50 6.69 -13.64
N PHE A 217 16.16 7.60 -14.56
CA PHE A 217 14.91 7.52 -15.35
C PHE A 217 15.14 6.65 -16.59
N SER A 218 14.21 5.72 -16.86
CA SER A 218 14.29 4.83 -18.02
C SER A 218 13.98 5.52 -19.36
N ARG A 219 13.28 6.64 -19.33
CA ARG A 219 12.84 7.37 -20.53
C ARG A 219 12.78 8.88 -20.30
N VAL A 220 12.71 9.62 -21.39
CA VAL A 220 12.51 11.08 -21.41
C VAL A 220 11.09 11.37 -21.89
N ILE A 221 10.38 12.29 -21.26
CA ILE A 221 9.03 12.68 -21.70
C ILE A 221 9.14 13.45 -23.03
N PRO A 222 8.44 12.99 -24.08
CA PRO A 222 8.66 13.50 -25.43
C PRO A 222 8.10 14.89 -25.72
N ASN A 223 7.09 15.33 -24.94
CA ASN A 223 6.46 16.63 -25.10
C ASN A 223 6.70 17.50 -23.86
N SER A 224 7.33 18.67 -24.04
CA SER A 224 7.70 19.56 -22.93
C SER A 224 6.51 20.20 -22.23
N LEU A 225 5.39 20.39 -22.93
CA LEU A 225 4.17 20.96 -22.37
C LEU A 225 3.47 19.96 -21.45
N ASP A 226 3.40 18.70 -21.88
CA ASP A 226 2.89 17.57 -21.09
C ASP A 226 3.79 17.29 -19.88
N ALA A 227 5.11 17.32 -20.08
CA ALA A 227 6.10 17.02 -19.03
C ALA A 227 5.98 17.87 -17.77
N VAL A 228 5.54 19.13 -17.90
CA VAL A 228 5.36 20.04 -16.76
C VAL A 228 3.93 20.09 -16.23
N SER A 229 2.99 19.49 -16.97
CA SER A 229 1.56 19.47 -16.66
C SER A 229 1.12 18.16 -15.98
N ASP A 230 1.70 17.05 -16.38
CA ASP A 230 1.30 15.70 -15.96
C ASP A 230 1.48 15.47 -14.46
N ARG A 231 0.44 14.88 -13.87
CA ARG A 231 0.42 14.36 -12.49
C ARG A 231 -0.24 12.98 -12.41
N ASP A 232 -0.43 12.30 -13.55
CA ASP A 232 -1.05 10.97 -13.61
C ASP A 232 -0.28 9.96 -12.75
N PHE A 233 1.05 10.07 -12.73
CA PHE A 233 1.92 9.23 -11.89
C PHE A 233 1.65 9.39 -10.37
N LEU A 234 1.20 10.56 -9.90
CA LEU A 234 0.76 10.75 -8.51
C LEU A 234 -0.63 10.16 -8.28
N LEU A 235 -1.53 10.25 -9.28
CA LEU A 235 -2.83 9.60 -9.22
C LEU A 235 -2.67 8.07 -9.16
N ASP A 236 -1.74 7.50 -9.94
CA ASP A 236 -1.42 6.07 -9.91
C ASP A 236 -0.87 5.66 -8.53
N LEU A 237 0.04 6.44 -7.94
CA LEU A 237 0.55 6.19 -6.59
C LEU A 237 -0.57 6.27 -5.54
N LEU A 238 -1.40 7.32 -5.58
CA LEU A 238 -2.52 7.49 -4.66
C LEU A 238 -3.58 6.40 -4.82
N TYR A 239 -3.83 5.94 -6.05
CA TYR A 239 -4.72 4.81 -6.32
C TYR A 239 -4.15 3.52 -5.71
N ALA A 240 -2.86 3.22 -5.92
CA ALA A 240 -2.21 2.07 -5.31
C ALA A 240 -2.30 2.12 -3.77
N CYS A 241 -1.98 3.27 -3.18
CA CYS A 241 -2.10 3.49 -1.72
C CYS A 241 -3.55 3.29 -1.23
N SER A 242 -4.55 3.80 -1.97
CA SER A 242 -5.96 3.71 -1.59
C SER A 242 -6.47 2.27 -1.59
N VAL A 243 -6.12 1.48 -2.62
CA VAL A 243 -6.53 0.07 -2.71
C VAL A 243 -5.84 -0.76 -1.63
N SER A 244 -4.55 -0.54 -1.39
CA SER A 244 -3.79 -1.21 -0.32
C SER A 244 -4.38 -0.91 1.06
N CYS A 245 -4.68 0.35 1.36
CA CYS A 245 -5.35 0.73 2.61
C CYS A 245 -6.73 0.09 2.76
N MET A 246 -7.48 -0.07 1.67
CA MET A 246 -8.77 -0.77 1.69
C MET A 246 -8.60 -2.26 2.02
N HIS A 247 -7.59 -2.95 1.47
CA HIS A 247 -7.28 -4.33 1.82
C HIS A 247 -6.84 -4.47 3.27
N LEU A 248 -5.96 -3.57 3.75
CA LEU A 248 -5.55 -3.52 5.16
C LEU A 248 -6.74 -3.27 6.10
N SER A 249 -7.67 -2.40 5.70
CA SER A 249 -8.91 -2.15 6.47
C SER A 249 -9.72 -3.43 6.66
N ARG A 250 -9.81 -4.29 5.65
CA ARG A 250 -10.51 -5.59 5.75
C ARG A 250 -9.79 -6.56 6.68
N LEU A 251 -8.47 -6.69 6.54
CA LEU A 251 -7.65 -7.51 7.44
C LEU A 251 -7.81 -7.06 8.91
N CYS A 252 -7.73 -5.76 9.13
CA CYS A 252 -7.88 -5.18 10.46
C CYS A 252 -9.28 -5.37 11.05
N GLU A 253 -10.34 -5.31 10.22
CA GLU A 253 -11.71 -5.61 10.67
C GLU A 253 -11.81 -7.04 11.21
N GLU A 254 -11.24 -8.03 10.51
CA GLU A 254 -11.25 -9.41 10.97
C GLU A 254 -10.41 -9.59 12.26
N ILE A 255 -9.24 -8.96 12.35
CA ILE A 255 -8.43 -8.99 13.59
C ILE A 255 -9.21 -8.39 14.78
N ILE A 256 -9.93 -7.29 14.56
CA ILE A 256 -10.77 -6.66 15.60
C ILE A 256 -11.86 -7.64 16.05
N LEU A 257 -12.59 -8.25 15.12
CA LEU A 257 -13.63 -9.25 15.41
C LEU A 257 -13.03 -10.46 16.15
N TRP A 258 -11.93 -11.01 15.64
CA TRP A 258 -11.29 -12.20 16.19
C TRP A 258 -10.71 -11.98 17.59
N SER A 259 -10.34 -10.75 17.93
CA SER A 259 -9.81 -10.40 19.26
C SER A 259 -10.90 -10.13 20.30
N THR A 260 -12.19 -10.11 19.92
CA THR A 260 -13.30 -9.95 20.87
C THR A 260 -13.48 -11.19 21.75
N ALA A 261 -14.13 -11.02 22.91
CA ALA A 261 -14.47 -12.13 23.81
C ALA A 261 -15.44 -13.13 23.15
N GLU A 262 -16.26 -12.67 22.20
CA GLU A 262 -17.24 -13.47 21.48
C GLU A 262 -16.59 -14.43 20.50
N PHE A 263 -15.54 -13.99 19.79
CA PHE A 263 -14.76 -14.84 18.87
C PHE A 263 -13.62 -15.56 19.60
N GLY A 264 -12.78 -14.81 20.30
CA GLY A 264 -11.64 -15.34 21.04
C GLY A 264 -10.61 -16.09 20.19
N PHE A 265 -10.52 -15.78 18.90
CA PHE A 265 -9.66 -16.48 17.95
C PHE A 265 -8.21 -16.07 18.01
N VAL A 266 -7.96 -14.82 18.39
CA VAL A 266 -6.61 -14.26 18.50
C VAL A 266 -6.46 -13.40 19.75
N THR A 267 -5.21 -13.29 20.22
CA THR A 267 -4.81 -12.26 21.20
C THR A 267 -3.68 -11.45 20.58
N LEU A 268 -3.87 -10.13 20.51
CA LEU A 268 -2.80 -9.23 20.07
C LEU A 268 -1.75 -9.08 21.18
N SER A 269 -0.48 -8.87 20.81
CA SER A 269 0.57 -8.61 21.80
C SER A 269 0.36 -7.25 22.50
N ASP A 270 0.99 -7.06 23.65
CA ASP A 270 0.92 -5.80 24.40
C ASP A 270 1.53 -4.63 23.61
N SER A 271 2.49 -4.91 22.71
CA SER A 271 3.11 -3.91 21.83
C SER A 271 2.14 -3.34 20.78
N PHE A 272 1.07 -4.05 20.48
CA PHE A 272 0.04 -3.67 19.49
C PHE A 272 -1.37 -3.62 20.08
N SER A 273 -1.45 -3.27 21.37
CA SER A 273 -2.71 -3.11 22.08
C SER A 273 -2.60 -1.95 23.07
N THR A 274 -3.73 -1.43 23.52
CA THR A 274 -3.75 -0.47 24.61
C THR A 274 -4.73 -0.89 25.70
N GLY A 275 -4.49 -0.41 26.92
CA GLY A 275 -5.39 -0.61 28.03
C GLY A 275 -6.43 0.49 28.16
N SER A 276 -7.19 0.42 29.25
CA SER A 276 -8.14 1.46 29.62
C SER A 276 -7.71 2.09 30.95
N SER A 277 -7.82 3.41 31.05
CA SER A 277 -7.52 4.14 32.30
C SER A 277 -8.50 3.87 33.45
N ILE A 278 -9.68 3.31 33.13
CA ILE A 278 -10.74 3.05 34.11
C ILE A 278 -11.10 1.57 34.22
N MET A 279 -10.84 0.76 33.17
CA MET A 279 -11.19 -0.65 33.11
C MET A 279 -9.90 -1.49 33.06
N PRO A 280 -9.37 -1.98 34.18
CA PRO A 280 -8.03 -2.63 34.23
C PRO A 280 -7.96 -3.94 33.44
N GLN A 281 -9.10 -4.58 33.17
CA GLN A 281 -9.18 -5.82 32.40
C GLN A 281 -9.21 -5.61 30.88
N LYS A 282 -9.41 -4.36 30.42
CA LYS A 282 -9.65 -4.06 29.00
C LYS A 282 -8.36 -3.98 28.20
N LYS A 283 -8.31 -4.72 27.10
CA LYS A 283 -7.23 -4.68 26.09
C LYS A 283 -7.86 -4.40 24.74
N ASN A 284 -7.44 -3.31 24.09
CA ASN A 284 -8.07 -2.81 22.88
C ASN A 284 -7.20 -3.08 21.66
N PRO A 285 -7.77 -3.42 20.50
CA PRO A 285 -7.06 -3.57 19.22
C PRO A 285 -6.87 -2.22 18.50
N ASP A 286 -6.41 -1.18 19.23
CA ASP A 286 -6.40 0.21 18.75
C ASP A 286 -5.62 0.39 17.46
N PHE A 287 -4.55 -0.37 17.24
CA PHE A 287 -3.73 -0.25 16.04
C PHE A 287 -4.45 -0.79 14.80
N ALA A 288 -5.19 -1.88 14.95
CA ALA A 288 -6.07 -2.37 13.88
C ALA A 288 -7.19 -1.35 13.58
N GLU A 289 -7.79 -0.75 14.61
CA GLU A 289 -8.79 0.30 14.45
C GLU A 289 -8.22 1.54 13.74
N LEU A 290 -6.98 1.95 14.10
CA LEU A 290 -6.31 3.09 13.48
C LEU A 290 -6.00 2.84 12.00
N ILE A 291 -5.49 1.66 11.63
CA ILE A 291 -5.26 1.30 10.23
C ILE A 291 -6.58 1.36 9.45
N ARG A 292 -7.64 0.76 10.00
CA ARG A 292 -8.99 0.83 9.40
C ARG A 292 -9.46 2.27 9.21
N GLY A 293 -9.27 3.12 10.21
CA GLY A 293 -9.66 4.53 10.17
C GLY A 293 -8.85 5.37 9.19
N LYS A 294 -7.52 5.14 9.10
CA LYS A 294 -6.61 5.88 8.21
C LYS A 294 -6.91 5.69 6.72
N SER A 295 -7.53 4.57 6.33
CA SER A 295 -7.92 4.29 4.94
C SER A 295 -8.81 5.39 4.34
N GLY A 296 -9.69 5.99 5.14
CA GLY A 296 -10.57 7.07 4.69
C GLY A 296 -9.81 8.33 4.25
N ARG A 297 -8.72 8.69 4.97
CA ARG A 297 -7.89 9.85 4.61
C ARG A 297 -7.15 9.62 3.30
N VAL A 298 -6.49 8.46 3.15
CA VAL A 298 -5.76 8.10 1.92
C VAL A 298 -6.66 8.09 0.69
N ILE A 299 -7.90 7.56 0.82
CA ILE A 299 -8.90 7.62 -0.25
C ILE A 299 -9.30 9.08 -0.55
N GLY A 300 -9.42 9.91 0.50
CA GLY A 300 -9.70 11.33 0.36
C GLY A 300 -8.62 12.07 -0.44
N ASP A 301 -7.35 11.76 -0.23
CA ASP A 301 -6.21 12.34 -0.94
C ASP A 301 -6.24 12.05 -2.45
N LEU A 302 -6.60 10.81 -2.83
CA LEU A 302 -6.82 10.45 -4.25
C LEU A 302 -7.93 11.30 -4.87
N VAL A 303 -9.06 11.42 -4.18
CA VAL A 303 -10.20 12.21 -4.67
C VAL A 303 -9.84 13.70 -4.75
N ALA A 304 -9.11 14.23 -3.77
CA ALA A 304 -8.66 15.60 -3.75
C ALA A 304 -7.80 15.92 -4.98
N LEU A 305 -6.80 15.09 -5.31
CA LEU A 305 -5.95 15.31 -6.47
C LEU A 305 -6.72 15.18 -7.79
N LEU A 306 -7.63 14.20 -7.93
CA LEU A 306 -8.51 14.08 -9.11
C LEU A 306 -9.32 15.37 -9.33
N VAL A 307 -9.85 15.94 -8.24
CA VAL A 307 -10.64 17.19 -8.29
C VAL A 307 -9.75 18.40 -8.60
N THR A 308 -8.53 18.44 -8.08
CA THR A 308 -7.55 19.50 -8.38
C THR A 308 -7.17 19.47 -9.87
N MET A 309 -6.89 18.30 -10.41
CA MET A 309 -6.44 18.14 -11.80
C MET A 309 -7.52 18.41 -12.85
N LYS A 310 -8.80 18.10 -12.53
CA LYS A 310 -9.88 18.28 -13.50
C LYS A 310 -9.95 19.72 -14.00
N SER A 311 -10.11 19.88 -15.29
CA SER A 311 -10.31 21.18 -15.96
C SER A 311 -9.15 22.18 -15.85
N LEU A 312 -7.96 21.78 -15.36
CA LEU A 312 -6.79 22.65 -15.44
C LEU A 312 -6.35 22.79 -16.90
N PRO A 313 -6.01 24.01 -17.35
CA PRO A 313 -5.33 24.18 -18.63
C PRO A 313 -3.92 23.57 -18.56
N LEU A 314 -3.34 23.29 -19.74
CA LEU A 314 -2.02 22.73 -19.87
C LEU A 314 -0.93 23.61 -19.25
N ALA A 315 0.25 23.05 -19.09
CA ALA A 315 1.40 23.57 -18.37
C ALA A 315 1.16 23.64 -16.87
N TYR A 316 1.75 24.62 -16.20
CA TYR A 316 1.68 24.78 -14.77
C TYR A 316 0.67 25.85 -14.36
N ASN A 317 -0.19 25.51 -13.43
CA ASN A 317 -1.05 26.43 -12.70
C ASN A 317 -0.75 26.31 -11.21
N LYS A 318 -0.95 27.37 -10.42
CA LYS A 318 -0.64 27.39 -8.97
C LYS A 318 -1.42 26.33 -8.19
N ASP A 319 -2.56 25.85 -8.71
CA ASP A 319 -3.34 24.71 -8.21
C ASP A 319 -2.47 23.45 -8.01
N LEU A 320 -1.43 23.28 -8.83
CA LEU A 320 -0.48 22.16 -8.73
C LEU A 320 0.44 22.23 -7.50
N GLN A 321 0.33 23.24 -6.64
CA GLN A 321 0.91 23.19 -5.29
C GLN A 321 0.18 22.19 -4.38
N GLU A 322 -1.12 21.94 -4.64
CA GLU A 322 -1.94 21.00 -3.90
C GLU A 322 -1.72 19.52 -4.31
N ASP A 323 -0.82 19.26 -5.25
CA ASP A 323 -0.56 17.89 -5.77
C ASP A 323 0.28 17.02 -4.81
N LYS A 324 1.10 17.64 -3.97
CA LYS A 324 2.13 16.95 -3.18
C LYS A 324 1.69 16.56 -1.78
N GLU A 325 0.92 17.40 -1.08
CA GLU A 325 0.60 17.19 0.33
C GLU A 325 -0.11 15.86 0.56
N GLY A 326 -1.19 15.61 -0.19
CA GLY A 326 -1.93 14.34 -0.12
C GLY A 326 -1.10 13.13 -0.54
N ALA A 327 -0.24 13.27 -1.58
CA ALA A 327 0.61 12.18 -2.04
C ALA A 327 1.69 11.80 -1.01
N ILE A 328 2.29 12.80 -0.35
CA ILE A 328 3.27 12.61 0.73
C ILE A 328 2.60 11.95 1.94
N ASP A 329 1.43 12.45 2.34
CA ASP A 329 0.68 11.91 3.47
C ASP A 329 0.22 10.48 3.22
N ALA A 330 -0.36 10.20 2.05
CA ALA A 330 -0.85 8.87 1.69
C ALA A 330 0.27 7.82 1.66
N ALA A 331 1.40 8.14 1.02
CA ALA A 331 2.53 7.22 0.95
C ALA A 331 3.12 6.93 2.34
N LYS A 332 3.29 7.97 3.18
CA LYS A 332 3.75 7.78 4.56
C LYS A 332 2.75 6.99 5.39
N THR A 333 1.47 7.30 5.27
CA THR A 333 0.40 6.63 6.01
C THR A 333 0.34 5.14 5.66
N LEU A 334 0.43 4.79 4.38
CA LEU A 334 0.43 3.38 3.96
C LEU A 334 1.67 2.63 4.48
N GLU A 335 2.86 3.24 4.42
CA GLU A 335 4.08 2.64 4.96
C GLU A 335 3.94 2.33 6.46
N ASP A 336 3.47 3.31 7.24
CA ASP A 336 3.23 3.14 8.67
C ASP A 336 2.17 2.04 8.93
N CYS A 337 1.13 1.95 8.08
CA CYS A 337 0.10 0.91 8.17
C CYS A 337 0.66 -0.49 7.86
N TYR A 338 1.49 -0.64 6.81
CA TYR A 338 2.15 -1.91 6.50
C TYR A 338 3.02 -2.38 7.66
N ARG A 339 3.91 -1.52 8.17
CA ARG A 339 4.81 -1.86 9.30
C ARG A 339 4.03 -2.24 10.55
N CYS A 340 2.96 -1.50 10.86
CA CYS A 340 2.12 -1.80 12.00
C CYS A 340 1.37 -3.13 11.82
N ALA A 341 0.82 -3.39 10.64
CA ALA A 341 0.14 -4.66 10.33
C ALA A 341 1.11 -5.84 10.40
N THR A 342 2.33 -5.71 9.85
CA THR A 342 3.38 -6.73 9.95
C THR A 342 3.65 -7.09 11.41
N GLY A 343 3.90 -6.09 12.26
CA GLY A 343 4.17 -6.34 13.68
C GLY A 343 2.97 -6.97 14.43
N MET A 344 1.73 -6.59 14.10
CA MET A 344 0.55 -7.23 14.66
C MET A 344 0.45 -8.71 14.26
N ILE A 345 0.63 -9.00 12.97
CA ILE A 345 0.55 -10.37 12.42
C ILE A 345 1.65 -11.25 13.00
N ASP A 346 2.89 -10.78 13.05
CA ASP A 346 4.03 -11.55 13.58
C ASP A 346 3.88 -11.93 15.05
N THR A 347 3.23 -11.06 15.83
CA THR A 347 3.19 -11.19 17.30
C THR A 347 1.86 -11.64 17.83
N MET A 348 0.81 -11.77 16.99
CA MET A 348 -0.49 -12.24 17.48
C MET A 348 -0.45 -13.72 17.86
N GLU A 349 -1.10 -14.05 18.96
CA GLU A 349 -1.32 -15.42 19.41
C GLU A 349 -2.62 -15.96 18.78
N ILE A 350 -2.55 -17.15 18.21
CA ILE A 350 -3.69 -17.85 17.60
C ILE A 350 -4.24 -18.86 18.60
N HIS A 351 -5.57 -18.97 18.71
CA HIS A 351 -6.25 -19.90 19.60
C HIS A 351 -6.98 -21.01 18.80
N PRO A 352 -6.28 -22.08 18.39
CA PRO A 352 -6.85 -23.15 17.56
C PRO A 352 -8.07 -23.81 18.19
N ASP A 353 -8.07 -24.01 19.51
CA ASP A 353 -9.18 -24.66 20.21
C ASP A 353 -10.47 -23.80 20.14
N ALA A 354 -10.34 -22.46 20.29
CA ALA A 354 -11.49 -21.56 20.19
C ALA A 354 -12.05 -21.57 18.76
N MET A 355 -11.18 -21.55 17.75
CA MET A 355 -11.57 -21.64 16.34
C MET A 355 -12.30 -22.93 16.03
N LEU A 356 -11.76 -24.08 16.48
CA LEU A 356 -12.36 -25.40 16.27
C LEU A 356 -13.71 -25.53 16.97
N GLU A 357 -13.85 -25.05 18.20
CA GLU A 357 -15.12 -25.08 18.95
C GLU A 357 -16.20 -24.23 18.26
N GLN A 358 -15.84 -23.13 17.62
CA GLN A 358 -16.80 -22.36 16.82
C GLN A 358 -17.12 -23.06 15.49
N ALA A 359 -16.17 -23.77 14.87
CA ALA A 359 -16.39 -24.54 13.66
C ALA A 359 -17.34 -25.75 13.86
N LYS A 360 -17.50 -26.24 15.09
CA LYS A 360 -18.51 -27.26 15.43
C LYS A 360 -19.94 -26.72 15.46
N LYS A 361 -20.13 -25.41 15.50
CA LYS A 361 -21.45 -24.76 15.55
C LYS A 361 -21.96 -24.41 14.15
N GLY A 362 -23.27 -24.34 13.99
CA GLY A 362 -23.90 -23.83 12.78
C GLY A 362 -23.96 -24.80 11.61
N TYR A 363 -23.83 -26.11 11.89
CA TYR A 363 -24.06 -27.17 10.90
C TYR A 363 -23.14 -27.08 9.66
N LEU A 364 -21.86 -26.78 9.84
CA LEU A 364 -20.90 -26.58 8.74
C LEU A 364 -20.74 -27.79 7.82
N ALA A 365 -21.09 -28.97 8.31
CA ALA A 365 -21.11 -30.23 7.56
C ALA A 365 -22.32 -30.39 6.61
N ALA A 366 -23.35 -29.55 6.72
CA ALA A 366 -24.61 -29.74 6.00
C ALA A 366 -24.43 -29.85 4.47
N THR A 367 -23.54 -29.04 3.88
CA THR A 367 -23.24 -29.13 2.44
C THR A 367 -22.62 -30.47 2.07
N ASP A 368 -21.71 -31.00 2.89
CA ASP A 368 -21.02 -32.25 2.64
C ASP A 368 -21.96 -33.44 2.77
N VAL A 369 -22.97 -33.38 3.65
CA VAL A 369 -24.05 -34.35 3.76
C VAL A 369 -24.95 -34.32 2.51
N ALA A 370 -25.24 -33.14 1.96
CA ALA A 370 -25.97 -33.04 0.70
C ALA A 370 -25.17 -33.58 -0.49
N ASP A 371 -23.87 -33.27 -0.55
CA ASP A 371 -22.95 -33.77 -1.57
C ASP A 371 -22.81 -35.32 -1.50
N TYR A 372 -22.81 -35.88 -0.29
CA TYR A 372 -22.82 -37.34 -0.09
C TYR A 372 -24.00 -38.01 -0.79
N LEU A 373 -25.21 -37.52 -0.59
CA LEU A 373 -26.40 -38.00 -1.26
C LEU A 373 -26.34 -37.79 -2.78
N ALA A 374 -25.85 -36.62 -3.21
CA ALA A 374 -25.73 -36.31 -4.63
C ALA A 374 -24.73 -37.25 -5.34
N LYS A 375 -23.60 -37.58 -4.70
CA LYS A 375 -22.64 -38.59 -5.20
C LYS A 375 -23.21 -39.98 -5.30
N LYS A 376 -24.24 -40.32 -4.49
CA LYS A 376 -24.99 -41.57 -4.57
C LYS A 376 -26.15 -41.50 -5.59
N GLY A 377 -26.23 -40.46 -6.40
CA GLY A 377 -27.15 -40.33 -7.53
C GLY A 377 -28.44 -39.55 -7.23
N LEU A 378 -28.61 -38.99 -6.03
CA LEU A 378 -29.78 -38.17 -5.73
C LEU A 378 -29.61 -36.76 -6.35
N PRO A 379 -30.64 -36.20 -7.05
CA PRO A 379 -30.55 -34.81 -7.50
C PRO A 379 -30.25 -33.85 -6.35
N PHE A 380 -29.32 -32.94 -6.53
CA PHE A 380 -28.81 -32.06 -5.47
C PHE A 380 -29.93 -31.28 -4.74
N ARG A 381 -30.97 -30.81 -5.45
CA ARG A 381 -32.12 -30.09 -4.82
C ARG A 381 -32.84 -30.98 -3.80
N ARG A 382 -33.01 -32.28 -4.11
CA ARG A 382 -33.62 -33.22 -3.16
C ARG A 382 -32.68 -33.54 -2.00
N ALA A 383 -31.38 -33.67 -2.27
CA ALA A 383 -30.37 -33.84 -1.23
C ALA A 383 -30.39 -32.64 -0.26
N HIS A 384 -30.45 -31.39 -0.78
CA HIS A 384 -30.54 -30.18 0.00
C HIS A 384 -31.83 -30.13 0.88
N GLU A 385 -32.98 -30.55 0.35
CA GLU A 385 -34.25 -30.61 1.11
C GLU A 385 -34.15 -31.62 2.27
N ILE A 386 -33.61 -32.80 2.03
CA ILE A 386 -33.38 -33.84 3.05
C ILE A 386 -32.46 -33.32 4.16
N VAL A 387 -31.34 -32.68 3.79
CA VAL A 387 -30.42 -32.11 4.78
C VAL A 387 -31.08 -30.95 5.55
N GLY A 388 -31.92 -30.16 4.91
CA GLY A 388 -32.73 -29.14 5.59
C GLY A 388 -33.63 -29.71 6.68
N HIS A 389 -34.23 -30.93 6.45
CA HIS A 389 -35.01 -31.64 7.47
C HIS A 389 -34.14 -32.13 8.62
N LEU A 390 -32.95 -32.66 8.33
CA LEU A 390 -32.00 -33.07 9.36
C LEU A 390 -31.53 -31.90 10.22
N VAL A 391 -31.22 -30.75 9.62
CA VAL A 391 -30.88 -29.52 10.35
C VAL A 391 -32.04 -29.07 11.25
N LEU A 392 -33.27 -29.08 10.72
CA LEU A 392 -34.47 -28.76 11.52
C LEU A 392 -34.68 -29.76 12.69
N LEU A 393 -34.34 -31.03 12.48
CA LEU A 393 -34.36 -32.04 13.54
C LEU A 393 -33.33 -31.72 14.62
N CYS A 394 -32.11 -31.34 14.22
CA CYS A 394 -31.03 -30.92 15.13
C CYS A 394 -31.44 -29.68 15.93
N ASP A 395 -32.02 -28.66 15.28
CA ASP A 395 -32.53 -27.47 15.96
C ASP A 395 -33.56 -27.80 17.05
N LYS A 396 -34.49 -28.71 16.76
CA LYS A 396 -35.50 -29.16 17.73
C LYS A 396 -34.92 -29.95 18.90
N ARG A 397 -33.84 -30.70 18.69
CA ARG A 397 -33.15 -31.50 19.68
C ARG A 397 -32.06 -30.73 20.44
N GLY A 398 -31.63 -29.58 19.93
CA GLY A 398 -30.50 -28.84 20.48
C GLY A 398 -29.15 -29.58 20.32
N CYS A 399 -28.92 -30.26 19.20
CA CYS A 399 -27.73 -31.06 18.92
C CYS A 399 -27.12 -30.73 17.56
N GLY A 400 -25.90 -31.21 17.30
CA GLY A 400 -25.23 -31.12 16.00
C GLY A 400 -25.67 -32.24 15.02
N LEU A 401 -25.28 -32.14 13.75
CA LEU A 401 -25.47 -33.22 12.76
C LEU A 401 -24.65 -34.46 13.16
N GLU A 402 -23.50 -34.26 13.79
CA GLU A 402 -22.62 -35.31 14.30
C GLU A 402 -23.21 -36.11 15.45
N ASP A 403 -24.23 -35.59 16.14
CA ASP A 403 -24.92 -36.26 17.24
C ASP A 403 -26.10 -37.14 16.78
N LEU A 404 -26.48 -37.06 15.49
CA LEU A 404 -27.54 -37.87 14.92
C LEU A 404 -27.10 -39.32 14.74
N SER A 405 -28.00 -40.26 15.05
CA SER A 405 -27.77 -41.67 14.78
C SER A 405 -27.93 -42.00 13.29
N LEU A 406 -27.35 -43.12 12.84
CA LEU A 406 -27.58 -43.59 11.46
C LEU A 406 -29.07 -43.86 11.18
N GLU A 407 -29.86 -44.18 12.18
CA GLU A 407 -31.31 -44.38 12.07
C GLU A 407 -32.01 -43.04 11.77
N ASP A 408 -31.57 -41.94 12.38
CA ASP A 408 -32.10 -40.61 12.09
C ASP A 408 -31.81 -40.22 10.64
N PHE A 409 -30.59 -40.45 10.14
CA PHE A 409 -30.23 -40.24 8.74
C PHE A 409 -31.06 -41.08 7.79
N LYS A 410 -31.21 -42.41 8.08
CA LYS A 410 -31.99 -43.35 7.27
C LYS A 410 -33.47 -43.03 7.28
N ALA A 411 -34.00 -42.41 8.30
CA ALA A 411 -35.40 -41.98 8.31
C ALA A 411 -35.72 -40.92 7.22
N GLU A 412 -34.71 -40.16 6.81
CA GLU A 412 -34.85 -39.17 5.74
C GLU A 412 -34.46 -39.74 4.36
N SER A 413 -33.50 -40.73 4.29
CA SER A 413 -33.13 -41.38 3.04
C SER A 413 -32.41 -42.72 3.29
N ASP A 414 -32.85 -43.76 2.62
CA ASP A 414 -32.19 -45.10 2.63
C ASP A 414 -30.77 -45.10 2.03
N LEU A 415 -30.37 -44.00 1.34
CA LEU A 415 -29.03 -43.85 0.76
C LEU A 415 -27.95 -43.58 1.81
N PHE A 416 -28.30 -43.21 3.03
CA PHE A 416 -27.33 -43.06 4.10
C PHE A 416 -26.82 -44.41 4.62
N GLU A 417 -25.52 -44.51 4.72
CA GLU A 417 -24.80 -45.70 5.25
C GLU A 417 -23.83 -45.27 6.35
N GLU A 418 -23.12 -46.21 6.99
CA GLU A 418 -22.21 -45.96 8.10
C GLU A 418 -21.08 -44.98 7.74
N ASP A 419 -20.72 -44.86 6.47
CA ASP A 419 -19.67 -43.97 5.97
C ASP A 419 -20.05 -42.50 5.98
N ILE A 420 -21.31 -42.12 6.29
CA ILE A 420 -21.76 -40.74 6.50
C ILE A 420 -20.93 -40.05 7.57
N THR A 421 -20.41 -40.76 8.54
CA THR A 421 -19.60 -40.20 9.62
C THR A 421 -18.36 -39.44 9.10
N LYS A 422 -17.84 -39.82 7.93
CA LYS A 422 -16.71 -39.07 7.30
C LYS A 422 -17.10 -37.69 6.80
N CYS A 423 -18.38 -37.51 6.45
CA CYS A 423 -18.91 -36.21 6.00
C CYS A 423 -19.30 -35.31 7.18
N LEU A 424 -19.17 -35.78 8.42
CA LEU A 424 -19.45 -35.04 9.64
C LEU A 424 -18.16 -34.62 10.35
N ASP A 425 -17.01 -35.23 10.01
CA ASP A 425 -15.71 -34.87 10.57
C ASP A 425 -15.10 -33.66 9.86
N LEU A 426 -14.89 -32.56 10.59
CA LEU A 426 -14.41 -31.29 10.05
C LEU A 426 -13.06 -31.43 9.32
N ALA A 427 -12.15 -32.25 9.82
CA ALA A 427 -10.86 -32.47 9.16
C ALA A 427 -11.03 -33.19 7.80
N SER A 428 -11.90 -34.21 7.75
CA SER A 428 -12.26 -34.89 6.52
C SER A 428 -12.96 -33.99 5.51
N ILE A 429 -13.85 -33.13 5.99
CA ILE A 429 -14.55 -32.12 5.19
C ILE A 429 -13.57 -31.16 4.54
N VAL A 430 -12.63 -30.60 5.31
CA VAL A 430 -11.57 -29.72 4.79
C VAL A 430 -10.67 -30.46 3.80
N ALA A 431 -10.16 -31.64 4.16
CA ALA A 431 -9.27 -32.42 3.31
C ALA A 431 -9.87 -32.81 1.96
N ALA A 432 -11.20 -32.94 1.87
CA ALA A 432 -11.92 -33.28 0.63
C ALA A 432 -11.95 -32.13 -0.40
N ARG A 433 -11.62 -30.88 -0.03
CA ARG A 433 -11.67 -29.69 -0.91
C ARG A 433 -10.37 -29.51 -1.69
N THR A 434 -10.10 -30.45 -2.59
CA THR A 434 -8.83 -30.57 -3.34
C THR A 434 -8.80 -29.81 -4.66
N THR A 435 -9.87 -29.09 -5.02
CA THR A 435 -9.87 -28.25 -6.22
C THR A 435 -8.80 -27.18 -6.13
N PHE A 436 -8.23 -26.75 -7.26
CA PHE A 436 -7.27 -25.65 -7.33
C PHE A 436 -7.84 -24.41 -6.61
N GLY A 437 -7.07 -23.85 -5.69
CA GLY A 437 -7.52 -22.73 -4.87
C GLY A 437 -8.47 -23.11 -3.73
N GLY A 438 -8.76 -24.39 -3.51
CA GLY A 438 -9.59 -24.85 -2.39
C GLY A 438 -8.88 -24.82 -1.04
N THR A 439 -9.65 -25.07 0.04
CA THR A 439 -9.13 -25.04 1.41
C THR A 439 -8.53 -26.37 1.87
N GLY A 440 -8.55 -27.44 1.05
CA GLY A 440 -7.95 -28.71 1.42
C GLY A 440 -6.44 -28.64 1.58
N ASN A 441 -5.88 -29.42 2.51
CA ASN A 441 -4.46 -29.35 2.88
C ASN A 441 -3.51 -29.42 1.66
N SER A 442 -3.82 -30.27 0.65
CA SER A 442 -3.00 -30.37 -0.57
C SER A 442 -3.07 -29.11 -1.43
N ALA A 443 -4.27 -28.53 -1.58
CA ALA A 443 -4.49 -27.32 -2.36
C ALA A 443 -3.88 -26.08 -1.65
N VAL A 444 -3.97 -26.02 -0.33
CA VAL A 444 -3.35 -24.93 0.47
C VAL A 444 -1.83 -25.05 0.45
N LYS A 445 -1.28 -26.27 0.46
CA LYS A 445 0.18 -26.45 0.30
C LYS A 445 0.66 -25.90 -1.05
N GLU A 446 -0.05 -26.21 -2.13
CA GLU A 446 0.28 -25.67 -3.45
C GLU A 446 0.18 -24.13 -3.48
N GLN A 447 -0.87 -23.54 -2.89
CA GLN A 447 -0.99 -22.07 -2.76
C GLN A 447 0.15 -21.45 -1.97
N LEU A 448 0.61 -22.12 -0.89
CA LEU A 448 1.72 -21.65 -0.07
C LEU A 448 3.03 -21.66 -0.84
N ASP A 449 3.29 -22.71 -1.61
CA ASP A 449 4.48 -22.81 -2.44
C ASP A 449 4.46 -21.70 -3.53
N GLN A 450 3.32 -21.48 -4.20
CA GLN A 450 3.13 -20.38 -5.16
C GLN A 450 3.31 -19.00 -4.53
N ALA A 451 2.79 -18.80 -3.32
CA ALA A 451 2.94 -17.51 -2.61
C ALA A 451 4.41 -17.20 -2.29
N LYS A 452 5.19 -18.20 -1.92
CA LYS A 452 6.64 -18.04 -1.67
C LYS A 452 7.41 -17.75 -2.96
N GLU A 453 7.05 -18.39 -4.07
CA GLU A 453 7.66 -18.09 -5.38
C GLU A 453 7.36 -16.65 -5.81
N ALA A 454 6.11 -16.20 -5.66
CA ALA A 454 5.72 -14.81 -5.97
C ALA A 454 6.48 -13.81 -5.07
N LEU A 455 6.55 -14.06 -3.76
CA LEU A 455 7.30 -13.22 -2.82
C LEU A 455 8.77 -13.08 -3.21
N ALA A 456 9.44 -14.18 -3.53
CA ALA A 456 10.86 -14.14 -3.91
C ALA A 456 11.08 -13.36 -5.22
N ALA A 457 10.14 -13.45 -6.17
CA ALA A 457 10.19 -12.69 -7.42
C ALA A 457 9.98 -11.19 -7.17
N ASP A 458 9.04 -10.82 -6.32
CA ASP A 458 8.70 -9.43 -5.97
C ASP A 458 9.83 -8.76 -5.16
N GLU A 459 10.43 -9.48 -4.21
CA GLU A 459 11.60 -9.01 -3.47
C GLU A 459 12.77 -8.69 -4.42
N ALA A 460 13.04 -9.60 -5.38
CA ALA A 460 14.08 -9.39 -6.39
C ALA A 460 13.75 -8.20 -7.32
N ASP A 461 12.50 -8.04 -7.73
CA ASP A 461 12.06 -6.90 -8.56
C ASP A 461 12.23 -5.58 -7.80
N ALA A 462 11.72 -5.47 -6.58
CA ALA A 462 11.87 -4.28 -5.74
C ALA A 462 13.35 -3.91 -5.49
N ALA A 463 14.21 -4.91 -5.25
CA ALA A 463 15.64 -4.70 -5.08
C ALA A 463 16.34 -4.21 -6.36
N SER A 464 15.87 -4.61 -7.54
CA SER A 464 16.42 -4.21 -8.83
C SER A 464 16.18 -2.73 -9.17
N LEU A 465 15.22 -2.09 -8.52
CA LEU A 465 14.83 -0.69 -8.71
C LEU A 465 15.64 0.30 -7.84
N ALA A 466 16.74 -0.12 -7.26
CA ALA A 466 17.56 0.67 -6.32
C ALA A 466 18.36 1.79 -7.00
#